data_5a4c501979c01cd0d40508188496cbfd
#
_entry.id   5a4c501979c01cd0d40508188496cbfd
#
_cell.length_a   1.000
_cell.length_b   1.000
_cell.length_c   1.000
_cell.angle_alpha   90.00
_cell.angle_beta   90.00
_cell.angle_gamma   90.00
#
_symmetry.space_group_name_H-M   'P 1'
#
loop_
_entity.id
_entity.type
_entity.pdbx_description
1 polymer ?
#
loop_
_entity_poly.entity_id
_entity_poly.type
_entity_poly.pdbx_seq_one_letter_code
_entity_poly.pdbx_strand_id
1 'polypeptide(L)'
;EKADVRTAKLNVQACFSIAPDGKITAGTLGTSPATGTPIISVRDEILDKLLEQYKNQIIYLGNAYATDVKMPLWLKHFDRGEGGAGEAYHIGVFGKSGSGKSGLAAYMLLGYARHKNMGIIFIDPQNQFASETDLPFKLHDSLRKLGRKVEVYRLTNQIRLGTKNNAVNLFCSLLLKTEFYRNIGVRGK
;
A
#
# COMPACT_ATOMS: atom_id res chain seq x y z
N GLU A 1 43.92 -25.08 -4.75
CA GLU A 1 42.86 -24.04 -4.49
C GLU A 1 41.91 -24.63 -3.44
N LYS A 2 41.87 -23.99 -2.25
CA LYS A 2 40.84 -24.33 -1.25
C LYS A 2 39.51 -23.75 -1.74
N ALA A 3 38.55 -24.60 -2.03
CA ALA A 3 37.19 -24.16 -2.31
C ALA A 3 36.62 -23.40 -1.08
N ASP A 4 36.21 -22.14 -1.26
CA ASP A 4 35.57 -21.35 -0.22
C ASP A 4 34.14 -21.91 -0.03
N VAL A 5 33.97 -22.73 1.00
CA VAL A 5 32.68 -23.37 1.30
C VAL A 5 31.94 -22.48 2.30
N ARG A 6 30.82 -21.94 1.86
CA ARG A 6 29.90 -21.16 2.72
C ARG A 6 28.65 -21.98 3.00
N THR A 7 28.32 -22.11 4.25
CA THR A 7 27.10 -22.80 4.68
C THR A 7 25.98 -21.81 4.90
N ALA A 8 24.77 -22.14 4.42
CA ALA A 8 23.55 -21.36 4.66
C ALA A 8 22.41 -22.29 5.06
N LYS A 9 21.55 -21.82 5.94
CA LYS A 9 20.30 -22.50 6.29
C LYS A 9 19.17 -21.88 5.48
N LEU A 10 18.48 -22.69 4.68
CA LEU A 10 17.34 -22.28 3.87
C LEU A 10 16.08 -22.92 4.42
N ASN A 11 15.00 -22.12 4.50
CA ASN A 11 13.67 -22.58 4.86
C ASN A 11 12.80 -22.54 3.60
N VAL A 12 12.17 -23.65 3.25
CA VAL A 12 11.21 -23.70 2.14
C VAL A 12 9.93 -23.01 2.58
N GLN A 13 9.54 -21.95 1.88
CA GLN A 13 8.33 -21.17 2.15
C GLN A 13 7.15 -21.65 1.29
N ALA A 14 7.42 -22.06 0.05
CA ALA A 14 6.41 -22.53 -0.88
C ALA A 14 7.05 -23.51 -1.88
N CYS A 15 6.25 -24.40 -2.43
CA CYS A 15 6.63 -25.31 -3.49
C CYS A 15 5.66 -25.16 -4.67
N PHE A 16 6.18 -25.15 -5.87
CA PHE A 16 5.39 -25.02 -7.09
C PHE A 16 5.81 -26.09 -8.09
N SER A 17 4.83 -26.65 -8.77
CA SER A 17 5.03 -27.54 -9.90
C SER A 17 4.77 -26.79 -11.20
N ILE A 18 5.64 -26.99 -12.18
CA ILE A 18 5.47 -26.42 -13.52
C ILE A 18 5.01 -27.56 -14.42
N ALA A 19 3.80 -27.45 -14.94
CA ALA A 19 3.27 -28.41 -15.89
C ALA A 19 3.94 -28.25 -17.28
N PRO A 20 3.87 -29.25 -18.16
CA PRO A 20 4.46 -29.18 -19.50
C PRO A 20 3.96 -28.03 -20.36
N ASP A 21 2.74 -27.54 -20.11
CA ASP A 21 2.14 -26.37 -20.74
C ASP A 21 2.66 -25.05 -20.14
N GLY A 22 3.56 -25.11 -19.18
CA GLY A 22 4.13 -23.94 -18.48
C GLY A 22 3.26 -23.40 -17.35
N LYS A 23 2.10 -24.01 -17.06
CA LYS A 23 1.23 -23.59 -15.95
C LYS A 23 1.87 -23.93 -14.61
N ILE A 24 1.86 -22.96 -13.71
CA ILE A 24 2.40 -23.10 -12.36
C ILE A 24 1.25 -23.36 -11.39
N THR A 25 1.38 -24.41 -10.59
CA THR A 25 0.43 -24.78 -9.55
C THR A 25 1.13 -24.91 -8.20
N ALA A 26 0.45 -24.53 -7.13
CA ALA A 26 0.96 -24.79 -5.79
C ALA A 26 1.11 -26.30 -5.57
N GLY A 27 2.20 -26.69 -4.97
CA GLY A 27 2.53 -28.08 -4.68
C GLY A 27 3.04 -28.23 -3.25
N THR A 28 3.22 -29.47 -2.85
CA THR A 28 3.87 -29.84 -1.58
C THR A 28 5.23 -30.43 -1.84
N LEU A 29 6.22 -30.03 -1.05
CA LEU A 29 7.54 -30.66 -1.08
C LEU A 29 7.44 -32.00 -0.34
N GLY A 30 7.35 -33.10 -1.07
CA GLY A 30 7.25 -34.44 -0.49
C GLY A 30 8.56 -34.96 0.10
N THR A 31 9.70 -34.54 -0.45
CA THR A 31 11.04 -34.94 -0.02
C THR A 31 11.99 -33.75 -0.11
N SER A 32 13.10 -33.80 0.62
CA SER A 32 14.18 -32.84 0.46
C SER A 32 14.75 -32.88 -0.96
N PRO A 33 15.19 -31.75 -1.52
CA PRO A 33 15.92 -31.72 -2.78
C PRO A 33 17.12 -32.65 -2.72
N ALA A 34 17.41 -33.32 -3.83
CA ALA A 34 18.57 -34.20 -3.93
C ALA A 34 19.87 -33.42 -3.73
N THR A 35 20.90 -34.11 -3.21
CA THR A 35 22.23 -33.53 -3.10
C THR A 35 22.73 -33.08 -4.46
N GLY A 36 23.26 -31.85 -4.55
CA GLY A 36 23.72 -31.28 -5.82
C GLY A 36 22.63 -30.54 -6.60
N THR A 37 21.38 -30.46 -6.10
CA THR A 37 20.36 -29.61 -6.71
C THR A 37 20.82 -28.15 -6.71
N PRO A 38 20.86 -27.49 -7.88
CA PRO A 38 21.34 -26.13 -7.96
C PRO A 38 20.36 -25.16 -7.30
N ILE A 39 20.89 -24.16 -6.59
CA ILE A 39 20.15 -23.05 -6.04
C ILE A 39 20.36 -21.86 -6.98
N ILE A 40 19.28 -21.30 -7.49
CA ILE A 40 19.29 -20.14 -8.37
C ILE A 40 18.50 -19.00 -7.74
N SER A 41 18.94 -17.76 -8.00
CA SER A 41 18.16 -16.60 -7.62
C SER A 41 16.87 -16.52 -8.45
N VAL A 42 15.79 -16.10 -7.80
CA VAL A 42 14.53 -15.80 -8.51
C VAL A 42 14.81 -14.70 -9.52
N ARG A 43 14.28 -14.86 -10.74
CA ARG A 43 14.30 -13.86 -11.81
C ARG A 43 12.89 -13.34 -12.03
N ASP A 44 12.80 -12.12 -12.59
CA ASP A 44 11.52 -11.48 -12.87
C ASP A 44 10.58 -12.37 -13.71
N GLU A 45 11.12 -13.13 -14.69
CA GLU A 45 10.30 -14.00 -15.54
C GLU A 45 9.59 -15.11 -14.74
N ILE A 46 10.23 -15.64 -13.70
CA ILE A 46 9.63 -16.66 -12.82
C ILE A 46 8.58 -15.98 -11.94
N LEU A 47 8.92 -14.81 -11.40
CA LEU A 47 8.01 -14.02 -10.54
C LEU A 47 6.76 -13.59 -11.30
N ASP A 48 6.92 -13.08 -12.52
CA ASP A 48 5.81 -12.67 -13.38
C ASP A 48 4.86 -13.83 -13.71
N LYS A 49 5.40 -15.04 -13.97
CA LYS A 49 4.59 -16.25 -14.17
C LYS A 49 3.82 -16.65 -12.91
N LEU A 50 4.47 -16.63 -11.74
CA LEU A 50 3.84 -16.96 -10.46
C LEU A 50 2.72 -15.99 -10.10
N LEU A 51 2.87 -14.72 -10.46
CA LEU A 51 1.98 -13.64 -10.10
C LEU A 51 0.98 -13.25 -11.21
N GLU A 52 1.01 -13.92 -12.36
CA GLU A 52 0.19 -13.56 -13.52
C GLU A 52 -1.30 -13.45 -13.20
N GLN A 53 -1.83 -14.39 -12.43
CA GLN A 53 -3.23 -14.40 -12.00
C GLN A 53 -3.58 -13.19 -11.08
N TYR A 54 -2.58 -12.57 -10.45
CA TYR A 54 -2.74 -11.45 -9.53
C TYR A 54 -2.28 -10.11 -10.10
N LYS A 55 -1.82 -10.04 -11.35
CA LYS A 55 -1.18 -8.84 -11.92
C LYS A 55 -2.01 -7.56 -11.84
N ASN A 56 -3.34 -7.69 -11.82
CA ASN A 56 -4.25 -6.55 -11.65
C ASN A 56 -4.39 -6.07 -10.20
N GLN A 57 -3.91 -6.86 -9.24
CA GLN A 57 -4.02 -6.60 -7.80
C GLN A 57 -2.67 -6.31 -7.16
N ILE A 58 -1.58 -6.46 -7.89
CA ILE A 58 -0.22 -6.22 -7.39
C ILE A 58 0.35 -4.92 -7.95
N ILE A 59 1.22 -4.31 -7.18
CA ILE A 59 2.15 -3.27 -7.61
C ILE A 59 3.57 -3.68 -7.23
N TYR A 60 4.56 -3.17 -7.93
CA TYR A 60 5.95 -3.40 -7.56
C TYR A 60 6.47 -2.18 -6.81
N LEU A 61 6.93 -2.37 -5.57
CA LEU A 61 7.45 -1.29 -4.72
C LEU A 61 8.85 -0.82 -5.10
N GLY A 62 9.52 -1.57 -5.94
CA GLY A 62 10.92 -1.41 -6.31
C GLY A 62 11.60 -2.76 -6.37
N ASN A 63 12.91 -2.78 -6.23
CA ASN A 63 13.67 -4.03 -6.23
C ASN A 63 14.00 -4.47 -4.79
N ALA A 64 14.13 -5.77 -4.59
CA ALA A 64 14.64 -6.31 -3.34
C ALA A 64 16.10 -5.85 -3.15
N TYR A 65 16.48 -5.58 -1.90
CA TYR A 65 17.80 -5.02 -1.58
C TYR A 65 18.93 -5.85 -2.20
N ALA A 66 19.86 -5.15 -2.85
CA ALA A 66 21.03 -5.72 -3.54
C ALA A 66 20.69 -6.75 -4.66
N THR A 67 19.50 -6.65 -5.26
CA THR A 67 19.10 -7.49 -6.40
C THR A 67 18.33 -6.67 -7.43
N ASP A 68 18.18 -7.22 -8.63
CA ASP A 68 17.31 -6.65 -9.68
C ASP A 68 15.88 -7.23 -9.64
N VAL A 69 15.59 -8.09 -8.66
CA VAL A 69 14.28 -8.74 -8.54
C VAL A 69 13.25 -7.76 -7.98
N LYS A 70 12.17 -7.55 -8.71
CA LYS A 70 11.06 -6.69 -8.30
C LYS A 70 10.37 -7.21 -7.05
N MET A 71 10.02 -6.31 -6.15
CA MET A 71 9.29 -6.63 -4.92
C MET A 71 7.79 -6.36 -5.11
N PRO A 72 6.96 -7.40 -5.25
CA PRO A 72 5.53 -7.25 -5.42
C PRO A 72 4.86 -6.93 -4.08
N LEU A 73 3.88 -6.04 -4.11
CA LEU A 73 2.94 -5.80 -3.02
C LEU A 73 1.54 -6.09 -3.52
N TRP A 74 0.82 -6.89 -2.79
CA TRP A 74 -0.57 -7.21 -3.10
C TRP A 74 -1.50 -6.16 -2.48
N LEU A 75 -2.12 -5.34 -3.31
CA LEU A 75 -3.12 -4.34 -2.91
C LEU A 75 -4.53 -4.89 -3.23
N LYS A 76 -5.07 -5.67 -2.30
CA LYS A 76 -6.43 -6.18 -2.41
C LYS A 76 -7.44 -5.05 -2.28
N HIS A 77 -8.52 -5.14 -3.06
CA HIS A 77 -9.67 -4.26 -2.89
C HIS A 77 -10.32 -4.46 -1.50
N PHE A 78 -10.85 -3.39 -0.92
CA PHE A 78 -11.61 -3.45 0.33
C PHE A 78 -13.03 -3.96 0.02
N ASP A 79 -13.16 -5.26 -0.10
CA ASP A 79 -14.41 -5.96 -0.37
C ASP A 79 -14.50 -7.23 0.47
N ARG A 80 -15.70 -7.65 0.79
CA ARG A 80 -15.99 -8.92 1.48
C ARG A 80 -16.00 -10.11 0.53
N GLY A 81 -16.05 -9.86 -0.79
CA GLY A 81 -16.08 -10.88 -1.82
C GLY A 81 -14.79 -11.68 -1.95
N GLU A 82 -14.84 -12.71 -2.77
CA GLU A 82 -13.67 -13.53 -3.09
C GLU A 82 -12.55 -12.66 -3.68
N GLY A 83 -11.36 -12.75 -3.10
CA GLY A 83 -10.21 -11.92 -3.48
C GLY A 83 -10.15 -10.54 -2.81
N GLY A 84 -11.14 -10.14 -2.02
CA GLY A 84 -11.13 -8.91 -1.22
C GLY A 84 -10.26 -9.03 0.05
N ALA A 85 -10.00 -7.89 0.69
CA ALA A 85 -9.22 -7.81 1.94
C ALA A 85 -10.08 -7.98 3.20
N GLY A 86 -11.41 -8.02 3.07
CA GLY A 86 -12.35 -8.05 4.19
C GLY A 86 -12.70 -6.64 4.70
N GLU A 87 -13.32 -6.57 5.89
CA GLU A 87 -13.90 -5.32 6.41
C GLU A 87 -12.87 -4.34 7.00
N ALA A 88 -11.78 -4.86 7.55
CA ALA A 88 -10.80 -4.05 8.27
C ALA A 88 -9.40 -4.36 7.74
N TYR A 89 -8.91 -3.49 6.87
CA TYR A 89 -7.56 -3.56 6.34
C TYR A 89 -6.81 -2.27 6.64
N HIS A 90 -5.80 -2.36 7.46
CA HIS A 90 -4.98 -1.22 7.86
C HIS A 90 -3.56 -1.40 7.38
N ILE A 91 -2.99 -0.36 6.79
CA ILE A 91 -1.59 -0.34 6.38
C ILE A 91 -0.88 0.77 7.15
N GLY A 92 0.15 0.41 7.91
CA GLY A 92 1.00 1.37 8.62
C GLY A 92 2.34 1.54 7.90
N VAL A 93 2.74 2.80 7.65
CA VAL A 93 4.06 3.14 7.10
C VAL A 93 4.88 3.82 8.18
N PHE A 94 5.87 3.11 8.71
CA PHE A 94 6.70 3.56 9.82
C PHE A 94 8.15 3.74 9.36
N GLY A 95 8.86 4.69 9.97
CA GLY A 95 10.26 4.95 9.66
C GLY A 95 10.75 6.29 10.23
N LYS A 96 12.04 6.51 10.22
CA LYS A 96 12.66 7.77 10.64
C LYS A 96 12.23 8.93 9.75
N SER A 97 12.38 10.16 10.24
CA SER A 97 12.21 11.35 9.40
C SER A 97 13.18 11.29 8.22
N GLY A 98 12.72 11.70 7.03
CA GLY A 98 13.52 11.62 5.80
C GLY A 98 13.68 10.23 5.17
N SER A 99 13.08 9.17 5.72
CA SER A 99 13.21 7.80 5.19
C SER A 99 12.32 7.49 3.97
N GLY A 100 11.63 8.48 3.40
CA GLY A 100 10.79 8.29 2.22
C GLY A 100 9.36 7.79 2.49
N LYS A 101 8.89 7.82 3.76
CA LYS A 101 7.53 7.36 4.12
C LYS A 101 6.42 7.99 3.28
N SER A 102 6.47 9.31 3.09
CA SER A 102 5.46 10.04 2.32
C SER A 102 5.47 9.64 0.85
N GLY A 103 6.66 9.43 0.26
CA GLY A 103 6.80 8.92 -1.10
C GLY A 103 6.24 7.51 -1.26
N LEU A 104 6.55 6.62 -0.31
CA LEU A 104 6.00 5.26 -0.30
C LEU A 104 4.47 5.27 -0.15
N ALA A 105 3.94 6.08 0.77
CA ALA A 105 2.50 6.22 0.96
C ALA A 105 1.79 6.76 -0.31
N ALA A 106 2.39 7.76 -0.98
CA ALA A 106 1.89 8.28 -2.24
C ALA A 106 1.91 7.21 -3.35
N TYR A 107 2.96 6.40 -3.40
CA TYR A 107 3.06 5.31 -4.37
C TYR A 107 2.02 4.22 -4.12
N MET A 108 1.80 3.82 -2.87
CA MET A 108 0.76 2.87 -2.49
C MET A 108 -0.63 3.41 -2.82
N LEU A 109 -0.86 4.71 -2.61
CA LEU A 109 -2.11 5.38 -2.99
C LEU A 109 -2.39 5.24 -4.50
N LEU A 110 -1.37 5.39 -5.35
CA LEU A 110 -1.52 5.15 -6.79
C LEU A 110 -1.92 3.70 -7.10
N GLY A 111 -1.38 2.74 -6.37
CA GLY A 111 -1.77 1.34 -6.48
C GLY A 111 -3.26 1.13 -6.19
N TYR A 112 -3.77 1.70 -5.09
CA TYR A 112 -5.20 1.66 -4.75
C TYR A 112 -6.07 2.45 -5.73
N ALA A 113 -5.57 3.56 -6.27
CA ALA A 113 -6.28 4.38 -7.24
C ALA A 113 -6.61 3.64 -8.55
N ARG A 114 -6.01 2.49 -8.81
CA ARG A 114 -6.34 1.62 -9.95
C ARG A 114 -7.70 0.95 -9.81
N HIS A 115 -8.21 0.77 -8.59
CA HIS A 115 -9.53 0.20 -8.32
C HIS A 115 -10.62 1.24 -8.60
N LYS A 116 -11.26 1.20 -9.76
CA LYS A 116 -12.19 2.23 -10.25
C LYS A 116 -13.36 2.53 -9.31
N ASN A 117 -13.84 1.54 -8.60
CA ASN A 117 -15.01 1.65 -7.69
C ASN A 117 -14.63 2.12 -6.28
N MET A 118 -13.37 2.46 -6.03
CA MET A 118 -12.92 2.92 -4.72
C MET A 118 -12.83 4.44 -4.67
N GLY A 119 -13.53 5.07 -3.73
CA GLY A 119 -13.32 6.46 -3.33
C GLY A 119 -12.13 6.56 -2.39
N ILE A 120 -11.33 7.61 -2.52
CA ILE A 120 -10.17 7.86 -1.66
C ILE A 120 -10.34 9.22 -1.00
N ILE A 121 -10.32 9.24 0.33
CA ILE A 121 -10.27 10.47 1.13
C ILE A 121 -8.89 10.53 1.76
N PHE A 122 -8.21 11.65 1.54
CA PHE A 122 -6.87 11.88 2.05
C PHE A 122 -6.87 13.00 3.08
N ILE A 123 -6.40 12.71 4.28
CA ILE A 123 -6.25 13.69 5.36
C ILE A 123 -4.78 14.06 5.45
N ASP A 124 -4.45 15.29 5.07
CA ASP A 124 -3.07 15.79 4.94
C ASP A 124 -2.82 17.02 5.86
N PRO A 125 -2.59 16.77 7.15
CA PRO A 125 -2.40 17.86 8.12
C PRO A 125 -1.12 18.67 7.88
N GLN A 126 -0.14 18.09 7.18
CA GLN A 126 1.14 18.73 6.89
C GLN A 126 1.21 19.35 5.49
N ASN A 127 0.13 19.25 4.71
CA ASN A 127 0.06 19.77 3.34
C ASN A 127 1.15 19.21 2.39
N GLN A 128 1.69 18.02 2.67
CA GLN A 128 2.74 17.41 1.86
C GLN A 128 2.21 16.87 0.54
N PHE A 129 1.04 16.24 0.58
CA PHE A 129 0.42 15.60 -0.58
C PHE A 129 -0.34 16.61 -1.43
N ALA A 130 -0.96 17.60 -0.80
CA ALA A 130 -1.67 18.66 -1.50
C ALA A 130 -0.72 19.63 -2.22
N SER A 131 0.43 19.93 -1.64
CA SER A 131 1.46 20.80 -2.25
C SER A 131 2.40 20.05 -3.19
N GLU A 132 2.53 18.74 -3.03
CA GLU A 132 3.49 17.88 -3.75
C GLU A 132 4.96 18.32 -3.65
N THR A 133 5.29 19.10 -2.60
CA THR A 133 6.61 19.74 -2.49
C THR A 133 7.72 18.72 -2.25
N ASP A 134 7.45 17.72 -1.41
CA ASP A 134 8.45 16.73 -0.96
C ASP A 134 8.16 15.32 -1.50
N LEU A 135 7.33 15.21 -2.54
CA LEU A 135 7.06 13.92 -3.16
C LEU A 135 8.03 13.65 -4.31
N PRO A 136 8.48 12.40 -4.49
CA PRO A 136 9.43 12.02 -5.53
C PRO A 136 8.82 12.05 -6.94
N PHE A 137 7.50 12.28 -7.05
CA PHE A 137 6.77 12.36 -8.32
C PHE A 137 5.52 13.22 -8.18
N LYS A 138 4.92 13.63 -9.31
CA LYS A 138 3.67 14.40 -9.34
C LYS A 138 2.47 13.48 -9.11
N LEU A 139 2.00 13.42 -7.87
CA LEU A 139 0.92 12.54 -7.44
C LEU A 139 -0.40 12.87 -8.13
N HIS A 140 -0.78 14.17 -8.16
CA HIS A 140 -2.05 14.60 -8.76
C HIS A 140 -2.11 14.29 -10.25
N ASP A 141 -1.03 14.51 -10.98
CA ASP A 141 -0.96 14.19 -12.41
C ASP A 141 -1.03 12.67 -12.64
N SER A 142 -0.38 11.90 -11.78
CA SER A 142 -0.42 10.44 -11.85
C SER A 142 -1.83 9.91 -11.57
N LEU A 143 -2.54 10.47 -10.59
CA LEU A 143 -3.94 10.14 -10.29
C LEU A 143 -4.86 10.50 -11.46
N ARG A 144 -4.68 11.69 -12.06
CA ARG A 144 -5.46 12.11 -13.24
C ARG A 144 -5.23 11.19 -14.44
N LYS A 145 -4.00 10.74 -14.68
CA LYS A 145 -3.68 9.73 -15.72
C LYS A 145 -4.38 8.40 -15.50
N LEU A 146 -4.67 8.04 -14.25
CA LEU A 146 -5.49 6.88 -13.89
C LEU A 146 -7.00 7.15 -13.99
N GLY A 147 -7.41 8.32 -14.50
CA GLY A 147 -8.81 8.70 -14.63
C GLY A 147 -9.46 9.16 -13.32
N ARG A 148 -8.66 9.55 -12.32
CA ARG A 148 -9.16 10.04 -11.04
C ARG A 148 -9.37 11.55 -11.05
N LYS A 149 -10.53 12.00 -10.56
CA LYS A 149 -10.75 13.40 -10.24
C LYS A 149 -10.06 13.68 -8.89
N VAL A 150 -9.18 14.67 -8.88
CA VAL A 150 -8.47 15.10 -7.68
C VAL A 150 -9.00 16.46 -7.26
N GLU A 151 -9.52 16.55 -6.05
CA GLU A 151 -9.99 17.79 -5.43
C GLU A 151 -9.24 18.00 -4.12
N VAL A 152 -8.74 19.22 -3.91
CA VAL A 152 -8.03 19.61 -2.68
C VAL A 152 -8.89 20.62 -1.95
N TYR A 153 -9.28 20.27 -0.73
CA TYR A 153 -10.06 21.13 0.15
C TYR A 153 -9.18 21.68 1.28
N ARG A 154 -9.12 22.99 1.41
CA ARG A 154 -8.40 23.66 2.50
C ARG A 154 -9.40 24.07 3.56
N LEU A 155 -9.17 23.65 4.81
CA LEU A 155 -10.04 23.96 5.95
C LEU A 155 -10.29 25.46 6.11
N THR A 156 -9.25 26.27 5.88
CA THR A 156 -9.33 27.73 6.08
C THR A 156 -10.24 28.45 5.10
N ASN A 157 -10.37 27.95 3.86
CA ASN A 157 -11.02 28.69 2.78
C ASN A 157 -12.24 28.01 2.18
N GLN A 158 -12.30 26.68 2.25
CA GLN A 158 -13.26 25.89 1.47
C GLN A 158 -14.20 25.05 2.33
N ILE A 159 -13.78 24.65 3.54
CA ILE A 159 -14.66 23.98 4.49
C ILE A 159 -15.22 25.06 5.41
N ARG A 160 -16.41 25.54 5.10
CA ARG A 160 -17.15 26.46 5.94
C ARG A 160 -18.23 25.69 6.67
N LEU A 161 -18.27 25.81 7.98
CA LEU A 161 -19.46 25.48 8.73
C LEU A 161 -20.50 26.52 8.31
N GLY A 162 -21.48 26.11 7.51
CA GLY A 162 -22.49 27.02 7.00
C GLY A 162 -23.29 27.64 8.13
N THR A 163 -23.86 28.79 7.88
CA THR A 163 -24.69 29.55 8.83
C THR A 163 -26.08 28.94 9.08
N LYS A 164 -26.40 27.81 8.47
CA LYS A 164 -27.66 27.10 8.64
C LYS A 164 -27.66 26.28 9.93
N ASN A 165 -28.83 26.15 10.57
CA ASN A 165 -29.03 25.40 11.82
C ASN A 165 -28.36 24.04 11.90
N ASN A 166 -28.24 23.29 10.77
CA ASN A 166 -27.59 22.00 10.69
C ASN A 166 -26.09 22.07 10.96
N ALA A 167 -25.40 23.13 10.57
CA ALA A 167 -23.98 23.29 10.81
C ALA A 167 -23.67 23.64 12.25
N VAL A 168 -24.53 24.46 12.88
CA VAL A 168 -24.44 24.76 14.32
C VAL A 168 -24.68 23.49 15.12
N ASN A 169 -25.70 22.70 14.78
CA ASN A 169 -25.98 21.42 15.43
C ASN A 169 -24.84 20.41 15.26
N LEU A 170 -24.23 20.34 14.08
CA LEU A 170 -23.05 19.49 13.84
C LEU A 170 -21.85 19.96 14.66
N PHE A 171 -21.59 21.25 14.67
CA PHE A 171 -20.53 21.86 15.49
C PHE A 171 -20.75 21.57 16.99
N CYS A 172 -21.95 21.78 17.49
CA CYS A 172 -22.29 21.46 18.87
C CYS A 172 -22.17 19.95 19.17
N SER A 173 -22.61 19.11 18.25
CA SER A 173 -22.54 17.67 18.43
C SER A 173 -21.11 17.13 18.44
N LEU A 174 -20.24 17.62 17.58
CA LEU A 174 -18.87 17.18 17.50
C LEU A 174 -17.99 17.76 18.60
N LEU A 175 -18.09 19.06 18.87
CA LEU A 175 -17.18 19.73 19.78
C LEU A 175 -17.67 19.74 21.22
N LEU A 176 -18.97 19.89 21.46
CA LEU A 176 -19.52 19.93 22.83
C LEU A 176 -19.67 18.50 23.41
N LYS A 177 -20.14 17.53 22.60
CA LYS A 177 -20.29 16.15 23.08
C LYS A 177 -18.96 15.42 23.27
N THR A 178 -17.90 15.79 22.57
CA THR A 178 -16.56 15.16 22.70
C THR A 178 -15.75 15.68 23.88
N GLU A 179 -16.33 16.53 24.72
CA GLU A 179 -15.64 17.20 25.83
C GLU A 179 -14.40 18.01 25.41
N PHE A 180 -14.28 18.32 24.12
CA PHE A 180 -13.13 19.02 23.54
C PHE A 180 -12.80 20.30 24.31
N TYR A 181 -13.83 21.12 24.60
CA TYR A 181 -13.65 22.39 25.34
C TYR A 181 -13.26 22.18 26.80
N ARG A 182 -13.68 21.09 27.43
CA ARG A 182 -13.23 20.73 28.79
C ARG A 182 -11.74 20.43 28.82
N ASN A 183 -11.28 19.67 27.83
CA ASN A 183 -9.89 19.24 27.73
C ASN A 183 -8.92 20.41 27.46
N ILE A 184 -9.36 21.47 26.78
CA ILE A 184 -8.56 22.68 26.54
C ILE A 184 -8.78 23.79 27.58
N GLY A 185 -9.49 23.51 28.69
CA GLY A 185 -9.65 24.41 29.81
C GLY A 185 -10.63 25.56 29.58
N VAL A 186 -11.41 25.53 28.50
CA VAL A 186 -12.46 26.53 28.27
C VAL A 186 -13.65 26.20 29.17
N ARG A 187 -13.83 27.01 30.23
CA ARG A 187 -15.03 26.92 31.07
C ARG A 187 -16.17 27.71 30.39
N GLY A 188 -17.25 26.99 30.03
CA GLY A 188 -18.47 27.65 29.62
C GLY A 188 -19.01 28.53 30.78
N LYS A 189 -19.40 29.74 30.46
CA LYS A 189 -20.22 30.59 31.34
C LYS A 189 -21.65 30.09 31.26
#